data_f5d36356e6f4b738fdfb1bce418804b4
#
_entry.id   f5d36356e6f4b738fdfb1bce418804b4
#
_cell.length_a   1.000
_cell.length_b   1.000
_cell.length_c   1.000
_cell.angle_alpha   90.00
_cell.angle_beta   90.00
_cell.angle_gamma   90.00
#
_symmetry.space_group_name_H-M   'P 1'
#
loop_
_entity.id
_entity.type
_entity.pdbx_description
1 polymer ?
#
loop_
_entity_poly.entity_id
_entity_poly.type
_entity_poly.pdbx_seq_one_letter_code
_entity_poly.pdbx_strand_id
1 'polypeptide(L)'
;MPDSPAYNPQLQSPWRAPRLSLRFWPVFQRNLLVWRKLAIPSLLGNIAEPLMWLVAFGYGMGALVGQLTIDGQPVPYILFLASGSICMSAMNAASFEALYSAFSRMHVQKTWDGIMNAPVGLDDIVLAEMLWAAFKALFTVTAILGVMLALQISHSPKLLVAWPVLLGVGITFSSMALVFNALAKGYDFFTYYFTLFLTPSMF
;
A
#
# COMPACT_ATOMS: atom_id res chain seq x y z
N MET A 1 -0.10 -16.22 44.50
CA MET A 1 -0.21 -15.76 43.11
C MET A 1 -1.68 -15.91 42.76
N PRO A 2 -2.42 -14.83 42.46
CA PRO A 2 -3.81 -14.95 42.04
C PRO A 2 -3.84 -15.54 40.64
N ASP A 3 -4.71 -16.54 40.45
CA ASP A 3 -4.93 -17.32 39.25
C ASP A 3 -5.15 -16.40 38.05
N SER A 4 -4.26 -16.48 37.08
CA SER A 4 -4.50 -15.90 35.75
C SER A 4 -5.72 -16.61 35.17
N PRO A 5 -6.75 -15.89 34.69
CA PRO A 5 -7.89 -16.55 34.06
C PRO A 5 -7.38 -17.38 32.88
N ALA A 6 -7.60 -18.68 32.96
CA ALA A 6 -7.23 -19.61 31.93
C ALA A 6 -7.80 -19.12 30.59
N TYR A 7 -6.96 -19.01 29.58
CA TYR A 7 -7.34 -18.70 28.22
C TYR A 7 -8.40 -19.70 27.74
N ASN A 8 -9.65 -19.29 27.65
CA ASN A 8 -10.73 -20.12 27.13
C ASN A 8 -11.06 -19.70 25.67
N PRO A 9 -10.58 -20.45 24.66
CA PRO A 9 -10.81 -20.12 23.25
C PRO A 9 -12.28 -20.22 22.84
N GLN A 10 -13.14 -20.88 23.63
CA GLN A 10 -14.57 -21.08 23.31
C GLN A 10 -15.46 -19.88 23.67
N LEU A 11 -14.95 -18.89 24.41
CA LEU A 11 -15.73 -17.70 24.82
C LEU A 11 -15.57 -16.51 23.85
N GLN A 12 -14.82 -16.65 22.76
CA GLN A 12 -14.68 -15.58 21.77
C GLN A 12 -15.69 -15.81 20.66
N SER A 13 -16.78 -15.03 20.64
CA SER A 13 -17.65 -14.98 19.47
C SER A 13 -16.82 -14.58 18.24
N PRO A 14 -16.98 -15.27 17.08
CA PRO A 14 -16.22 -14.93 15.85
C PRO A 14 -16.49 -13.50 15.34
N TRP A 15 -17.51 -12.84 15.84
CA TRP A 15 -17.96 -11.50 15.46
C TRP A 15 -17.71 -10.44 16.54
N ARG A 16 -16.56 -10.47 17.18
CA ARG A 16 -16.21 -9.45 18.16
C ARG A 16 -15.61 -8.23 17.43
N ALA A 17 -16.04 -7.04 17.82
CA ALA A 17 -15.40 -5.81 17.37
C ALA A 17 -13.91 -5.79 17.74
N PRO A 18 -13.01 -5.35 16.81
CA PRO A 18 -11.58 -5.34 17.06
C PRO A 18 -11.24 -4.46 18.28
N ARG A 19 -10.37 -4.95 19.15
CA ARG A 19 -9.86 -4.20 20.31
C ARG A 19 -8.57 -3.51 19.90
N LEU A 20 -8.71 -2.32 19.32
CA LEU A 20 -7.56 -1.51 18.94
C LEU A 20 -6.90 -0.90 20.19
N SER A 21 -5.60 -1.05 20.29
CA SER A 21 -4.77 -0.44 21.31
C SER A 21 -3.58 0.28 20.69
N LEU A 22 -2.89 1.13 21.44
CA LEU A 22 -1.67 1.79 20.96
C LEU A 22 -0.49 0.81 20.77
N ARG A 23 -0.70 -0.49 21.05
CA ARG A 23 0.32 -1.53 20.89
C ARG A 23 0.59 -1.89 19.43
N PHE A 24 -0.21 -1.41 18.48
CA PHE A 24 0.12 -1.48 17.06
C PHE A 24 1.38 -0.69 16.70
N TRP A 25 1.70 0.38 17.47
CA TRP A 25 2.82 1.26 17.15
C TRP A 25 4.20 0.59 17.18
N PRO A 26 4.58 -0.21 18.20
CA PRO A 26 5.82 -0.99 18.17
C PRO A 26 5.94 -1.93 16.97
N VAL A 27 4.83 -2.54 16.54
CA VAL A 27 4.80 -3.42 15.36
C VAL A 27 5.06 -2.63 14.10
N PHE A 28 4.41 -1.48 13.95
CA PHE A 28 4.65 -0.55 12.85
C PHE A 28 6.12 -0.07 12.83
N GLN A 29 6.67 0.35 13.96
CA GLN A 29 8.07 0.78 14.06
C GLN A 29 9.04 -0.33 13.68
N ARG A 30 8.77 -1.57 14.08
CA ARG A 30 9.57 -2.73 13.68
C ARG A 30 9.61 -2.87 12.16
N ASN A 31 8.45 -2.81 11.49
CA ASN A 31 8.37 -2.89 10.04
C ASN A 31 9.15 -1.76 9.37
N LEU A 32 9.05 -0.54 9.88
CA LEU A 32 9.80 0.62 9.42
C LEU A 32 11.32 0.43 9.56
N LEU A 33 11.79 -0.06 10.72
CA LEU A 33 13.22 -0.28 10.96
C LEU A 33 13.81 -1.37 10.07
N VAL A 34 13.07 -2.45 9.82
CA VAL A 34 13.48 -3.52 8.90
C VAL A 34 13.55 -2.97 7.47
N TRP A 35 12.50 -2.26 7.03
CA TRP A 35 12.44 -1.71 5.68
C TRP A 35 13.49 -0.64 5.43
N ARG A 36 13.84 0.19 6.42
CA ARG A 36 14.86 1.25 6.27
C ARG A 36 16.18 0.74 5.69
N LYS A 37 16.55 -0.52 5.98
CA LYS A 37 17.75 -1.15 5.41
C LYS A 37 17.64 -1.44 3.92
N LEU A 38 16.43 -1.58 3.42
CA LEU A 38 16.11 -1.89 2.02
C LEU A 38 15.38 -0.73 1.32
N ALA A 39 15.34 0.45 1.94
CA ALA A 39 14.56 1.59 1.45
C ALA A 39 14.99 2.02 0.04
N ILE A 40 16.31 2.13 -0.21
CA ILE A 40 16.84 2.56 -1.52
C ILE A 40 16.50 1.55 -2.63
N PRO A 41 16.82 0.24 -2.51
CA PRO A 41 16.42 -0.74 -3.52
C PRO A 41 14.91 -0.82 -3.74
N SER A 42 14.13 -0.76 -2.65
CA SER A 42 12.66 -0.77 -2.73
C SER A 42 12.12 0.45 -3.46
N LEU A 43 12.69 1.63 -3.20
CA LEU A 43 12.30 2.86 -3.84
C LEU A 43 12.59 2.84 -5.34
N LEU A 44 13.81 2.43 -5.72
CA LEU A 44 14.20 2.32 -7.13
C LEU A 44 13.29 1.36 -7.90
N GLY A 45 12.98 0.18 -7.32
CA GLY A 45 12.07 -0.79 -7.93
C GLY A 45 10.66 -0.25 -8.13
N ASN A 46 10.12 0.45 -7.13
CA ASN A 46 8.75 0.98 -7.19
C ASN A 46 8.60 2.22 -8.09
N ILE A 47 9.68 2.97 -8.33
CA ILE A 47 9.66 4.16 -9.18
C ILE A 47 9.95 3.80 -10.65
N ALA A 48 10.74 2.76 -10.90
CA ALA A 48 11.18 2.40 -12.24
C ALA A 48 10.01 2.15 -13.20
N GLU A 49 9.01 1.40 -12.77
CA GLU A 49 7.84 1.09 -13.60
C GLU A 49 7.03 2.36 -13.96
N PRO A 50 6.58 3.21 -13.02
CA PRO A 50 5.88 4.45 -13.36
C PRO A 50 6.70 5.40 -14.22
N LEU A 51 8.03 5.47 -14.01
CA LEU A 51 8.91 6.28 -14.85
C LEU A 51 8.98 5.77 -16.26
N MET A 52 9.09 4.46 -16.47
CA MET A 52 9.07 3.88 -17.82
C MET A 52 7.77 4.20 -18.55
N TRP A 53 6.62 4.10 -17.87
CA TRP A 53 5.33 4.47 -18.43
C TRP A 53 5.27 5.98 -18.78
N LEU A 54 5.73 6.85 -17.89
CA LEU A 54 5.77 8.29 -18.13
C LEU A 54 6.68 8.67 -19.29
N VAL A 55 7.85 8.04 -19.40
CA VAL A 55 8.79 8.31 -20.49
C VAL A 55 8.26 7.74 -21.81
N ALA A 56 7.87 6.48 -21.84
CA ALA A 56 7.44 5.81 -23.08
C ALA A 56 6.15 6.42 -23.62
N PHE A 57 5.14 6.60 -22.80
CA PHE A 57 3.83 7.08 -23.25
C PHE A 57 3.67 8.59 -23.08
N GLY A 58 4.20 9.18 -22.01
CA GLY A 58 4.10 10.61 -21.76
C GLY A 58 4.81 11.44 -22.80
N TYR A 59 6.05 11.12 -23.12
CA TYR A 59 6.80 11.81 -24.18
C TYR A 59 6.54 11.20 -25.56
N GLY A 60 6.50 9.86 -25.69
CA GLY A 60 6.31 9.20 -26.97
C GLY A 60 4.93 9.48 -27.59
N MET A 61 3.85 9.16 -26.89
CA MET A 61 2.49 9.47 -27.36
C MET A 61 2.08 10.92 -27.14
N GLY A 62 2.66 11.60 -26.15
CA GLY A 62 2.37 13.01 -25.87
C GLY A 62 2.62 13.92 -27.07
N ALA A 63 3.62 13.61 -27.87
CA ALA A 63 3.90 14.33 -29.13
C ALA A 63 2.79 14.15 -30.20
N LEU A 64 2.09 13.01 -30.17
CA LEU A 64 1.01 12.69 -31.12
C LEU A 64 -0.36 13.17 -30.63
N VAL A 65 -0.63 13.01 -29.34
CA VAL A 65 -1.92 13.34 -28.70
C VAL A 65 -2.01 14.83 -28.34
N GLY A 66 -0.88 15.42 -27.93
CA GLY A 66 -0.79 16.84 -27.54
C GLY A 66 -1.53 17.14 -26.25
N GLN A 67 -2.68 17.80 -26.35
CA GLN A 67 -3.52 18.19 -25.20
C GLN A 67 -4.88 17.48 -25.24
N LEU A 68 -5.34 17.08 -24.06
CA LEU A 68 -6.68 16.55 -23.84
C LEU A 68 -7.57 17.68 -23.31
N THR A 69 -8.84 17.70 -23.68
CA THR A 69 -9.82 18.62 -23.10
C THR A 69 -10.56 17.90 -21.96
N ILE A 70 -10.35 18.33 -20.71
CA ILE A 70 -11.01 17.80 -19.52
C ILE A 70 -11.79 18.95 -18.90
N ASP A 71 -13.10 18.81 -18.75
CA ASP A 71 -14.01 19.85 -18.23
C ASP A 71 -13.82 21.21 -18.91
N GLY A 72 -13.60 21.19 -20.24
CA GLY A 72 -13.39 22.41 -21.04
C GLY A 72 -12.00 23.04 -20.88
N GLN A 73 -11.11 22.45 -20.11
CA GLN A 73 -9.73 22.93 -19.91
C GLN A 73 -8.72 22.07 -20.68
N PRO A 74 -7.74 22.69 -21.36
CA PRO A 74 -6.68 21.94 -22.02
C PRO A 74 -5.69 21.41 -20.99
N VAL A 75 -5.52 20.09 -20.95
CA VAL A 75 -4.59 19.40 -20.06
C VAL A 75 -3.54 18.66 -20.89
N PRO A 76 -2.24 18.89 -20.68
CA PRO A 76 -1.19 18.13 -21.36
C PRO A 76 -1.35 16.62 -21.12
N TYR A 77 -1.21 15.81 -22.16
CA TYR A 77 -1.36 14.35 -22.08
C TYR A 77 -0.46 13.71 -21.01
N ILE A 78 0.79 14.20 -20.88
CA ILE A 78 1.73 13.72 -19.86
C ILE A 78 1.22 13.94 -18.42
N LEU A 79 0.51 15.03 -18.16
CA LEU A 79 -0.04 15.33 -16.83
C LEU A 79 -1.21 14.39 -16.50
N PHE A 80 -2.06 14.12 -17.50
CA PHE A 80 -3.14 13.15 -17.38
C PHE A 80 -2.60 11.75 -17.08
N LEU A 81 -1.63 11.28 -17.86
CA LEU A 81 -0.98 9.99 -17.68
C LEU A 81 -0.28 9.88 -16.32
N ALA A 82 0.38 10.95 -15.88
CA ALA A 82 1.08 11.00 -14.61
C ALA A 82 0.11 10.84 -13.42
N SER A 83 -1.06 11.48 -13.46
CA SER A 83 -2.07 11.36 -12.39
C SER A 83 -2.59 9.94 -12.25
N GLY A 84 -2.90 9.26 -13.36
CA GLY A 84 -3.29 7.86 -13.38
C GLY A 84 -2.18 6.93 -12.86
N SER A 85 -0.93 7.16 -13.29
CA SER A 85 0.22 6.37 -12.85
C SER A 85 0.49 6.46 -11.35
N ILE A 86 0.26 7.62 -10.74
CA ILE A 86 0.39 7.81 -9.29
C ILE A 86 -0.64 6.98 -8.53
N CYS A 87 -1.92 7.05 -8.94
CA CYS A 87 -2.99 6.26 -8.31
C CYS A 87 -2.72 4.75 -8.45
N MET A 88 -2.37 4.30 -9.65
CA MET A 88 -2.00 2.91 -9.92
C MET A 88 -0.83 2.44 -9.06
N SER A 89 0.21 3.26 -8.91
CA SER A 89 1.36 2.96 -8.08
C SER A 89 1.00 2.86 -6.59
N ALA A 90 0.11 3.73 -6.09
CA ALA A 90 -0.38 3.65 -4.71
C ALA A 90 -1.13 2.35 -4.45
N MET A 91 -2.05 1.98 -5.36
CA MET A 91 -2.83 0.74 -5.28
C MET A 91 -1.93 -0.49 -5.31
N ASN A 92 -0.99 -0.54 -6.27
CA ASN A 92 -0.03 -1.63 -6.40
C ASN A 92 0.86 -1.75 -5.15
N ALA A 93 1.50 -0.67 -4.71
CA ALA A 93 2.43 -0.69 -3.58
C ALA A 93 1.74 -1.13 -2.28
N ALA A 94 0.52 -0.65 -2.00
CA ALA A 94 -0.27 -1.08 -0.84
C ALA A 94 -0.65 -2.55 -0.93
N SER A 95 -1.13 -3.00 -2.09
CA SER A 95 -1.57 -4.38 -2.31
C SER A 95 -0.40 -5.37 -2.24
N PHE A 96 0.72 -5.08 -2.87
CA PHE A 96 1.92 -5.94 -2.81
C PHE A 96 2.45 -6.10 -1.39
N GLU A 97 2.52 -4.99 -0.63
CA GLU A 97 2.99 -5.07 0.76
C GLU A 97 2.04 -5.89 1.62
N ALA A 98 0.73 -5.66 1.52
CA ALA A 98 -0.27 -6.35 2.32
C ALA A 98 -0.46 -7.83 1.92
N LEU A 99 -0.24 -8.20 0.65
CA LEU A 99 -0.32 -9.59 0.19
C LEU A 99 1.00 -10.32 0.44
N TYR A 100 2.07 -9.93 -0.24
CA TYR A 100 3.30 -10.72 -0.24
C TYR A 100 4.12 -10.55 1.03
N SER A 101 4.36 -9.31 1.46
CA SER A 101 5.23 -9.06 2.62
C SER A 101 4.54 -9.46 3.93
N ALA A 102 3.25 -9.14 4.10
CA ALA A 102 2.52 -9.53 5.30
C ALA A 102 2.30 -11.04 5.36
N PHE A 103 1.99 -11.71 4.23
CA PHE A 103 1.89 -13.17 4.16
C PHE A 103 3.21 -13.86 4.54
N SER A 104 4.33 -13.35 4.02
CA SER A 104 5.64 -13.87 4.39
C SER A 104 5.89 -13.74 5.89
N ARG A 105 5.56 -12.59 6.50
CA ARG A 105 5.68 -12.37 7.95
C ARG A 105 4.77 -13.28 8.76
N MET A 106 3.58 -13.56 8.27
CA MET A 106 2.58 -14.40 8.93
C MET A 106 2.95 -15.90 8.83
N HIS A 107 3.14 -16.41 7.63
CA HIS A 107 3.22 -17.85 7.38
C HIS A 107 4.65 -18.39 7.25
N VAL A 108 5.56 -17.64 6.60
CA VAL A 108 6.91 -18.11 6.31
C VAL A 108 7.86 -17.80 7.46
N GLN A 109 7.91 -16.53 7.86
CA GLN A 109 8.80 -16.08 8.93
C GLN A 109 8.22 -16.32 10.33
N LYS A 110 6.91 -16.59 10.44
CA LYS A 110 6.17 -16.72 11.70
C LYS A 110 6.42 -15.57 12.68
N THR A 111 6.62 -14.39 12.13
CA THR A 111 6.90 -13.19 12.91
C THR A 111 5.70 -12.78 13.77
N TRP A 112 4.48 -12.99 13.26
CA TRP A 112 3.25 -12.69 13.99
C TRP A 112 3.14 -13.56 15.25
N ASP A 113 3.47 -14.85 15.17
CA ASP A 113 3.48 -15.75 16.32
C ASP A 113 4.48 -15.27 17.37
N GLY A 114 5.66 -14.83 16.93
CA GLY A 114 6.68 -14.26 17.82
C GLY A 114 6.21 -12.98 18.51
N ILE A 115 5.49 -12.10 17.82
CA ILE A 115 4.94 -10.85 18.40
C ILE A 115 3.81 -11.14 19.39
N MET A 116 2.96 -12.14 19.10
CA MET A 116 1.86 -12.54 20.00
C MET A 116 2.33 -13.17 21.31
N ASN A 117 3.60 -13.56 21.45
CA ASN A 117 4.19 -13.92 22.73
C ASN A 117 4.37 -12.71 23.69
N ALA A 118 4.34 -11.48 23.15
CA ALA A 118 4.23 -10.26 23.94
C ALA A 118 2.75 -9.89 24.15
N PRO A 119 2.42 -8.93 25.01
CA PRO A 119 1.03 -8.50 25.26
C PRO A 119 0.48 -7.65 24.08
N VAL A 120 0.59 -8.15 22.87
CA VAL A 120 0.09 -7.53 21.62
C VAL A 120 -0.97 -8.45 21.00
N GLY A 121 -2.14 -7.90 20.73
CA GLY A 121 -3.24 -8.66 20.12
C GLY A 121 -3.09 -8.80 18.60
N LEU A 122 -3.77 -9.79 18.04
CA LEU A 122 -3.85 -9.98 16.59
C LEU A 122 -4.43 -8.73 15.89
N ASP A 123 -5.42 -8.09 16.51
CA ASP A 123 -6.05 -6.87 16.01
C ASP A 123 -5.02 -5.73 15.84
N ASP A 124 -4.10 -5.59 16.81
CA ASP A 124 -3.03 -4.59 16.77
C ASP A 124 -2.01 -4.90 15.65
N ILE A 125 -1.71 -6.19 15.43
CA ILE A 125 -0.80 -6.61 14.36
C ILE A 125 -1.42 -6.32 12.99
N VAL A 126 -2.69 -6.68 12.78
CA VAL A 126 -3.39 -6.43 11.51
C VAL A 126 -3.49 -4.94 11.22
N LEU A 127 -3.82 -4.12 12.24
CA LEU A 127 -3.83 -2.66 12.12
C LEU A 127 -2.45 -2.11 11.73
N ALA A 128 -1.39 -2.61 12.39
CA ALA A 128 -0.02 -2.18 12.09
C ALA A 128 0.39 -2.55 10.65
N GLU A 129 0.04 -3.73 10.17
CA GLU A 129 0.31 -4.17 8.79
C GLU A 129 -0.45 -3.33 7.76
N MET A 130 -1.72 -3.03 8.02
CA MET A 130 -2.54 -2.18 7.17
C MET A 130 -1.95 -0.77 7.05
N LEU A 131 -1.65 -0.14 8.20
CA LEU A 131 -1.06 1.20 8.22
C LEU A 131 0.35 1.21 7.63
N TRP A 132 1.13 0.15 7.82
CA TRP A 132 2.44 -0.01 7.22
C TRP A 132 2.37 -0.06 5.69
N ALA A 133 1.47 -0.86 5.13
CA ALA A 133 1.27 -0.97 3.70
C ALA A 133 0.80 0.36 3.08
N ALA A 134 -0.13 1.05 3.74
CA ALA A 134 -0.58 2.39 3.33
C ALA A 134 0.55 3.44 3.40
N PHE A 135 1.37 3.41 4.45
CA PHE A 135 2.53 4.30 4.60
C PHE A 135 3.55 4.05 3.49
N LYS A 136 3.84 2.79 3.18
CA LYS A 136 4.78 2.42 2.10
C LYS A 136 4.27 2.87 0.73
N ALA A 137 2.96 2.74 0.48
CA ALA A 137 2.33 3.27 -0.73
C ALA A 137 2.49 4.80 -0.82
N LEU A 138 2.20 5.51 0.27
CA LEU A 138 2.36 6.96 0.35
C LEU A 138 3.82 7.39 0.12
N PHE A 139 4.78 6.65 0.67
CA PHE A 139 6.20 6.91 0.47
C PHE A 139 6.60 6.73 -1.00
N THR A 140 6.14 5.67 -1.66
CA THR A 140 6.35 5.43 -3.09
C THR A 140 5.80 6.57 -3.94
N VAL A 141 4.56 6.98 -3.67
CA VAL A 141 3.92 8.10 -4.37
C VAL A 141 4.68 9.42 -4.16
N THR A 142 5.12 9.68 -2.92
CA THR A 142 5.93 10.88 -2.63
C THR A 142 7.19 10.94 -3.47
N ALA A 143 7.85 9.81 -3.66
CA ALA A 143 9.03 9.73 -4.49
C ALA A 143 8.72 9.96 -5.99
N ILE A 144 7.60 9.42 -6.50
CA ILE A 144 7.14 9.67 -7.87
C ILE A 144 6.80 11.16 -8.06
N LEU A 145 6.08 11.77 -7.10
CA LEU A 145 5.80 13.20 -7.11
C LEU A 145 7.09 14.05 -7.11
N GLY A 146 8.10 13.64 -6.34
CA GLY A 146 9.42 14.26 -6.35
C GLY A 146 10.10 14.22 -7.72
N VAL A 147 10.00 13.09 -8.41
CA VAL A 147 10.51 12.95 -9.78
C VAL A 147 9.73 13.83 -10.76
N MET A 148 8.40 13.89 -10.64
CA MET A 148 7.57 14.76 -11.48
C MET A 148 7.91 16.25 -11.30
N LEU A 149 8.20 16.66 -10.08
CA LEU A 149 8.68 18.02 -9.79
C LEU A 149 10.06 18.27 -10.40
N ALA A 150 10.96 17.30 -10.31
CA ALA A 150 12.31 17.41 -10.90
C ALA A 150 12.27 17.48 -12.43
N LEU A 151 11.35 16.75 -13.07
CA LEU A 151 11.10 16.78 -14.51
C LEU A 151 10.24 17.97 -14.97
N GLN A 152 9.85 18.85 -14.05
CA GLN A 152 9.02 20.02 -14.31
C GLN A 152 7.67 19.72 -14.98
N ILE A 153 7.12 18.52 -14.75
CA ILE A 153 5.84 18.09 -15.32
C ILE A 153 4.69 18.86 -14.67
N SER A 154 4.77 19.15 -13.38
CA SER A 154 3.77 19.94 -12.66
C SER A 154 4.35 20.61 -11.43
N HIS A 155 4.00 21.88 -11.22
CA HIS A 155 4.37 22.67 -10.03
C HIS A 155 3.13 23.13 -9.23
N SER A 156 1.96 22.52 -9.49
CA SER A 156 0.72 22.94 -8.83
C SER A 156 0.75 22.60 -7.33
N PRO A 157 0.44 23.57 -6.43
CA PRO A 157 0.31 23.29 -5.00
C PRO A 157 -0.84 22.34 -4.69
N LYS A 158 -1.75 22.12 -5.64
CA LYS A 158 -2.84 21.11 -5.53
C LYS A 158 -2.30 19.69 -5.36
N LEU A 159 -1.04 19.41 -5.71
CA LEU A 159 -0.38 18.12 -5.46
C LEU A 159 -0.36 17.75 -3.97
N LEU A 160 -0.37 18.75 -3.06
CA LEU A 160 -0.46 18.48 -1.61
C LEU A 160 -1.81 17.88 -1.20
N VAL A 161 -2.88 18.22 -1.92
CA VAL A 161 -4.22 17.64 -1.66
C VAL A 161 -4.29 16.18 -2.09
N ALA A 162 -3.42 15.75 -3.00
CA ALA A 162 -3.36 14.35 -3.40
C ALA A 162 -2.92 13.40 -2.26
N TRP A 163 -2.11 13.89 -1.30
CA TRP A 163 -1.59 13.06 -0.20
C TRP A 163 -2.68 12.39 0.66
N PRO A 164 -3.66 13.11 1.22
CA PRO A 164 -4.72 12.47 2.01
C PRO A 164 -5.58 11.52 1.17
N VAL A 165 -5.83 11.85 -0.11
CA VAL A 165 -6.56 10.97 -1.02
C VAL A 165 -5.79 9.68 -1.26
N LEU A 166 -4.50 9.77 -1.57
CA LEU A 166 -3.63 8.62 -1.83
C LEU A 166 -3.37 7.78 -0.57
N LEU A 167 -3.36 8.41 0.61
CA LEU A 167 -3.36 7.68 1.89
C LEU A 167 -4.66 6.87 2.03
N GLY A 168 -5.81 7.45 1.72
CA GLY A 168 -7.09 6.76 1.70
C GLY A 168 -7.11 5.57 0.74
N VAL A 169 -6.58 5.75 -0.47
CA VAL A 169 -6.38 4.66 -1.44
C VAL A 169 -5.49 3.57 -0.84
N GLY A 170 -4.35 3.93 -0.25
CA GLY A 170 -3.45 2.99 0.41
C GLY A 170 -4.11 2.17 1.51
N ILE A 171 -4.89 2.81 2.39
CA ILE A 171 -5.65 2.14 3.46
C ILE A 171 -6.71 1.20 2.87
N THR A 172 -7.46 1.64 1.87
CA THR A 172 -8.51 0.82 1.24
C THR A 172 -7.95 -0.43 0.60
N PHE A 173 -6.93 -0.29 -0.24
CA PHE A 173 -6.33 -1.43 -0.94
C PHE A 173 -5.52 -2.34 -0.02
N SER A 174 -4.86 -1.81 1.01
CA SER A 174 -4.17 -2.65 2.00
C SER A 174 -5.14 -3.45 2.87
N SER A 175 -6.25 -2.84 3.31
CA SER A 175 -7.26 -3.57 4.10
C SER A 175 -7.91 -4.68 3.29
N MET A 176 -8.27 -4.41 2.04
CA MET A 176 -8.84 -5.41 1.13
C MET A 176 -7.84 -6.54 0.86
N ALA A 177 -6.59 -6.21 0.58
CA ALA A 177 -5.52 -7.17 0.36
C ALA A 177 -5.27 -8.06 1.59
N LEU A 178 -5.33 -7.51 2.81
CA LEU A 178 -5.20 -8.29 4.05
C LEU A 178 -6.34 -9.29 4.24
N VAL A 179 -7.56 -9.00 3.79
CA VAL A 179 -8.66 -9.98 3.78
C VAL A 179 -8.31 -11.16 2.89
N PHE A 180 -7.80 -10.90 1.67
CA PHE A 180 -7.33 -11.98 0.79
C PHE A 180 -6.14 -12.73 1.36
N ASN A 181 -5.23 -12.04 2.02
CA ASN A 181 -4.11 -12.65 2.72
C ASN A 181 -4.58 -13.64 3.80
N ALA A 182 -5.58 -13.27 4.60
CA ALA A 182 -6.13 -14.14 5.64
C ALA A 182 -6.83 -15.40 5.08
N LEU A 183 -7.36 -15.34 3.86
CA LEU A 183 -8.01 -16.46 3.17
C LEU A 183 -7.01 -17.32 2.38
N ALA A 184 -5.82 -16.80 2.11
CA ALA A 184 -4.83 -17.44 1.26
C ALA A 184 -4.15 -18.62 1.97
N LYS A 185 -4.02 -19.73 1.27
CA LYS A 185 -3.19 -20.88 1.68
C LYS A 185 -1.79 -20.88 1.06
N GLY A 186 -1.56 -20.01 0.08
CA GLY A 186 -0.31 -19.88 -0.66
C GLY A 186 -0.33 -18.66 -1.57
N TYR A 187 0.83 -18.32 -2.13
CA TYR A 187 1.02 -17.16 -2.99
C TYR A 187 0.17 -17.19 -4.27
N ASP A 188 -0.15 -18.38 -4.78
CA ASP A 188 -0.96 -18.55 -6.01
C ASP A 188 -2.35 -17.93 -5.87
N PHE A 189 -2.89 -17.89 -4.65
CA PHE A 189 -4.19 -17.30 -4.36
C PHE A 189 -4.24 -15.80 -4.65
N PHE A 190 -3.11 -15.11 -4.58
CA PHE A 190 -3.05 -13.66 -4.82
C PHE A 190 -3.33 -13.27 -6.27
N THR A 191 -3.15 -14.19 -7.22
CA THR A 191 -3.53 -13.98 -8.62
C THR A 191 -5.01 -13.61 -8.76
N TYR A 192 -5.88 -14.19 -7.95
CA TYR A 192 -7.31 -13.84 -7.94
C TYR A 192 -7.56 -12.40 -7.51
N TYR A 193 -6.82 -11.92 -6.50
CA TYR A 193 -6.92 -10.52 -6.07
C TYR A 193 -6.49 -9.56 -7.18
N PHE A 194 -5.36 -9.83 -7.82
CA PHE A 194 -4.87 -8.99 -8.91
C PHE A 194 -5.82 -8.98 -10.09
N THR A 195 -6.31 -10.14 -10.51
CA THR A 195 -7.15 -10.26 -11.72
C THR A 195 -8.58 -9.75 -11.50
N LEU A 196 -9.19 -10.01 -10.34
CA LEU A 196 -10.61 -9.70 -10.10
C LEU A 196 -10.84 -8.34 -9.48
N PHE A 197 -9.87 -7.79 -8.76
CA PHE A 197 -10.03 -6.54 -8.02
C PHE A 197 -9.07 -5.46 -8.47
N LEU A 198 -7.78 -5.72 -8.47
CA LEU A 198 -6.79 -4.67 -8.77
C LEU A 198 -6.86 -4.24 -10.24
N THR A 199 -6.80 -5.19 -11.17
CA THR A 199 -6.84 -4.88 -12.60
C THR A 199 -8.10 -4.12 -13.00
N PRO A 200 -9.34 -4.53 -12.64
CA PRO A 200 -10.52 -3.74 -12.96
C PRO A 200 -10.57 -2.36 -12.31
N SER A 201 -9.94 -2.19 -11.14
CA SER A 201 -9.90 -0.89 -10.45
C SER A 201 -8.96 0.12 -11.09
N MET A 202 -8.14 -0.32 -12.06
CA MET A 202 -7.22 0.56 -12.82
C MET A 202 -7.89 1.19 -14.04
N PHE A 203 -9.05 0.69 -14.46
CA PHE A 203 -9.84 1.17 -15.60
C PHE A 203 -11.13 1.83 -15.17
#